data_a280d4aa703e09c80fcc6d256d81e485
#
_entry.id   a280d4aa703e09c80fcc6d256d81e485
#
_cell.length_a   1.000
_cell.length_b   1.000
_cell.length_c   1.000
_cell.angle_alpha   90.00
_cell.angle_beta   90.00
_cell.angle_gamma   90.00
#
_symmetry.space_group_name_H-M   'P 1'
#
loop_
_entity.id
_entity.type
_entity.pdbx_description
1 polymer ?
#
loop_
_entity_poly.entity_id
_entity_poly.type
_entity_poly.pdbx_seq_one_letter_code
_entity_poly.pdbx_strand_id
1 'polypeptide(L)'
;MVEFAVKMPSGDGQFVYLPIDSKFPQDAYLDLQKAYEDANTDEIKQASNMLVTRLKAFAKDIRTKYVEVPYTTDFAIMFLPFEGLYAEAVNTNGLVEFLQREYHINIAGPSTMAALLNSIQMGFKTLAIQKRSQEVWKILGAVKTEFDKFEKVIEAAQTRINQANKELDTLVGTRTRAIQRQLRSVEALTDSEDIEEVKE
;
A
#
# COMPACT_ATOMS: atom_id res chain seq x y z
N MET A 1 -16.17 -17.25 -21.43
CA MET A 1 -15.41 -15.98 -21.22
C MET A 1 -16.42 -14.95 -20.75
N VAL A 2 -16.15 -14.21 -19.65
CA VAL A 2 -17.01 -13.11 -19.19
C VAL A 2 -16.79 -11.88 -20.07
N GLU A 3 -17.80 -11.04 -20.21
CA GLU A 3 -17.69 -9.82 -21.06
C GLU A 3 -16.68 -8.82 -20.48
N PHE A 4 -16.74 -8.58 -19.17
CA PHE A 4 -15.85 -7.66 -18.46
C PHE A 4 -15.41 -8.25 -17.13
N ALA A 5 -14.20 -7.87 -16.71
CA ALA A 5 -13.71 -8.19 -15.37
C ALA A 5 -12.83 -7.08 -14.83
N VAL A 6 -13.04 -6.71 -13.56
CA VAL A 6 -12.14 -5.78 -12.87
C VAL A 6 -11.00 -6.60 -12.27
N LYS A 7 -9.77 -6.25 -12.67
CA LYS A 7 -8.55 -6.87 -12.14
C LYS A 7 -8.21 -6.22 -10.79
N MET A 8 -8.31 -7.00 -9.72
CA MET A 8 -8.11 -6.54 -8.35
C MET A 8 -6.79 -7.12 -7.79
N PRO A 9 -5.94 -6.31 -7.13
CA PRO A 9 -4.73 -6.83 -6.50
C PRO A 9 -5.08 -7.71 -5.30
N SER A 10 -4.47 -8.89 -5.21
CA SER A 10 -4.48 -9.74 -4.03
C SER A 10 -3.25 -9.45 -3.16
N GLY A 11 -3.36 -9.70 -1.85
CA GLY A 11 -2.31 -9.37 -0.87
C GLY A 11 -0.98 -10.11 -1.08
N ASP A 12 -0.99 -11.20 -1.82
CA ASP A 12 0.19 -12.03 -2.16
C ASP A 12 0.89 -11.64 -3.47
N GLY A 13 0.50 -10.52 -4.08
CA GLY A 13 1.03 -10.05 -5.36
C GLY A 13 0.36 -10.68 -6.58
N GLN A 14 -0.62 -11.55 -6.39
CA GLN A 14 -1.47 -12.09 -7.43
C GLN A 14 -2.64 -11.16 -7.74
N PHE A 15 -3.49 -11.56 -8.67
CA PHE A 15 -4.69 -10.82 -9.04
C PHE A 15 -5.91 -11.72 -8.95
N VAL A 16 -6.99 -11.14 -8.46
CA VAL A 16 -8.32 -11.75 -8.45
C VAL A 16 -9.21 -10.92 -9.38
N TYR A 17 -10.05 -11.58 -10.16
CA TYR A 17 -10.92 -10.92 -11.10
C TYR A 17 -12.34 -10.82 -10.54
N LEU A 18 -12.95 -9.62 -10.56
CA LEU A 18 -14.36 -9.42 -10.28
C LEU A 18 -15.13 -9.50 -11.61
N PRO A 19 -15.91 -10.57 -11.85
CA PRO A 19 -16.68 -10.72 -13.08
C PRO A 19 -17.84 -9.72 -13.13
N ILE A 20 -18.06 -9.13 -14.29
CA ILE A 20 -19.20 -8.26 -14.58
C ILE A 20 -19.82 -8.75 -15.89
N ASP A 21 -21.10 -9.02 -15.85
CA ASP A 21 -21.82 -9.48 -17.02
C ASP A 21 -23.11 -8.66 -17.21
N SER A 22 -23.34 -8.17 -18.45
CA SER A 22 -24.49 -7.35 -18.77
C SER A 22 -25.66 -8.23 -19.17
N LYS A 23 -26.80 -8.00 -18.54
CA LYS A 23 -28.04 -8.74 -18.85
C LYS A 23 -29.22 -7.80 -19.05
N PHE A 24 -29.89 -8.02 -20.16
CA PHE A 24 -31.10 -7.27 -20.50
C PHE A 24 -32.20 -8.24 -20.91
N PRO A 25 -33.14 -8.56 -20.00
CA PRO A 25 -34.34 -9.33 -20.32
C PRO A 25 -35.37 -8.46 -21.06
N GLN A 26 -35.04 -8.12 -22.34
CA GLN A 26 -35.75 -7.12 -23.13
C GLN A 26 -37.25 -7.39 -23.18
N ASP A 27 -37.64 -8.62 -23.55
CA ASP A 27 -39.06 -8.97 -23.73
C ASP A 27 -39.85 -8.76 -22.43
N ALA A 28 -39.37 -9.33 -21.32
CA ALA A 28 -40.04 -9.24 -20.02
C ALA A 28 -40.12 -7.78 -19.50
N TYR A 29 -39.11 -6.97 -19.79
CA TYR A 29 -39.10 -5.57 -19.39
C TYR A 29 -40.06 -4.72 -20.22
N LEU A 30 -40.10 -4.90 -21.54
CA LEU A 30 -41.03 -4.21 -22.41
C LEU A 30 -42.48 -4.58 -22.14
N ASP A 31 -42.78 -5.87 -21.86
CA ASP A 31 -44.11 -6.33 -21.46
C ASP A 31 -44.53 -5.66 -20.15
N LEU A 32 -43.63 -5.52 -19.18
CA LEU A 32 -43.93 -4.82 -17.92
C LEU A 32 -44.23 -3.32 -18.15
N GLN A 33 -43.41 -2.65 -19.00
CA GLN A 33 -43.68 -1.25 -19.33
C GLN A 33 -45.01 -1.06 -20.00
N LYS A 34 -45.36 -1.91 -20.96
CA LYS A 34 -46.67 -1.88 -21.62
C LYS A 34 -47.81 -2.12 -20.62
N ALA A 35 -47.68 -3.08 -19.72
CA ALA A 35 -48.68 -3.35 -18.69
C ALA A 35 -48.91 -2.13 -17.77
N TYR A 36 -47.86 -1.36 -17.47
CA TYR A 36 -47.98 -0.08 -16.76
C TYR A 36 -48.72 0.99 -17.58
N GLU A 37 -48.44 1.12 -18.91
CA GLU A 37 -49.14 2.04 -19.78
C GLU A 37 -50.65 1.73 -19.89
N ASP A 38 -51.00 0.43 -19.95
CA ASP A 38 -52.36 -0.05 -20.03
C ASP A 38 -53.07 -0.03 -18.67
N ALA A 39 -52.34 0.30 -17.56
CA ALA A 39 -52.82 0.31 -16.17
C ALA A 39 -53.56 -0.98 -15.76
N ASN A 40 -53.15 -2.12 -16.32
CA ASN A 40 -53.72 -3.43 -16.06
C ASN A 40 -52.97 -4.13 -14.91
N THR A 41 -53.57 -4.14 -13.74
CA THR A 41 -52.95 -4.69 -12.51
C THR A 41 -52.60 -6.18 -12.61
N ASP A 42 -53.37 -6.98 -13.33
CA ASP A 42 -53.09 -8.41 -13.47
C ASP A 42 -51.94 -8.67 -14.45
N GLU A 43 -51.88 -7.92 -15.53
CA GLU A 43 -50.75 -7.97 -16.48
C GLU A 43 -49.45 -7.45 -15.85
N ILE A 44 -49.50 -6.37 -15.06
CA ILE A 44 -48.35 -5.87 -14.29
C ILE A 44 -47.81 -7.00 -13.39
N LYS A 45 -48.66 -7.69 -12.65
CA LYS A 45 -48.24 -8.81 -11.80
C LYS A 45 -47.57 -9.95 -12.59
N GLN A 46 -48.15 -10.33 -13.72
CA GLN A 46 -47.62 -11.41 -14.55
C GLN A 46 -46.27 -11.02 -15.18
N ALA A 47 -46.18 -9.83 -15.74
CA ALA A 47 -44.94 -9.33 -16.35
C ALA A 47 -43.82 -9.14 -15.32
N SER A 48 -44.14 -8.62 -14.11
CA SER A 48 -43.18 -8.52 -13.01
C SER A 48 -42.64 -9.88 -12.57
N ASN A 49 -43.51 -10.89 -12.40
CA ASN A 49 -43.08 -12.26 -12.06
C ASN A 49 -42.21 -12.89 -13.15
N MET A 50 -42.50 -12.60 -14.42
CA MET A 50 -41.67 -13.07 -15.54
C MET A 50 -40.28 -12.41 -15.51
N LEU A 51 -40.24 -11.10 -15.26
CA LEU A 51 -38.98 -10.36 -15.12
C LEU A 51 -38.13 -10.95 -13.97
N VAL A 52 -38.72 -11.16 -12.81
CA VAL A 52 -38.06 -11.80 -11.65
C VAL A 52 -37.48 -13.18 -12.00
N THR A 53 -38.25 -13.98 -12.71
CA THR A 53 -37.84 -15.32 -13.15
C THR A 53 -36.64 -15.25 -14.08
N ARG A 54 -36.64 -14.30 -15.02
CA ARG A 54 -35.52 -14.06 -15.95
C ARG A 54 -34.25 -13.60 -15.20
N LEU A 55 -34.39 -12.64 -14.28
CA LEU A 55 -33.26 -12.14 -13.49
C LEU A 55 -32.64 -13.24 -12.63
N LYS A 56 -33.45 -14.10 -12.00
CA LYS A 56 -32.94 -15.27 -11.25
C LYS A 56 -32.20 -16.27 -12.14
N ALA A 57 -32.74 -16.54 -13.34
CA ALA A 57 -32.07 -17.41 -14.31
C ALA A 57 -30.70 -16.83 -14.76
N PHE A 58 -30.64 -15.54 -15.04
CA PHE A 58 -29.38 -14.87 -15.39
C PHE A 58 -28.37 -14.90 -14.25
N ALA A 59 -28.80 -14.64 -13.02
CA ALA A 59 -27.91 -14.71 -11.88
C ALA A 59 -27.31 -16.09 -11.66
N LYS A 60 -28.13 -17.15 -11.81
CA LYS A 60 -27.66 -18.54 -11.77
C LYS A 60 -26.63 -18.82 -12.86
N ASP A 61 -26.88 -18.35 -14.08
CA ASP A 61 -25.98 -18.50 -15.21
C ASP A 61 -24.63 -17.83 -14.97
N ILE A 62 -24.64 -16.56 -14.50
CA ILE A 62 -23.44 -15.81 -14.18
C ILE A 62 -22.64 -16.55 -13.11
N ARG A 63 -23.29 -16.97 -12.03
CA ARG A 63 -22.64 -17.74 -10.95
C ARG A 63 -21.92 -18.96 -11.47
N THR A 64 -22.63 -19.76 -12.26
CA THR A 64 -22.13 -21.05 -12.75
C THR A 64 -21.01 -20.90 -13.78
N LYS A 65 -21.08 -19.85 -14.62
CA LYS A 65 -20.17 -19.71 -15.76
C LYS A 65 -18.91 -18.90 -15.44
N TYR A 66 -18.98 -17.95 -14.47
CA TYR A 66 -17.96 -16.93 -14.33
C TYR A 66 -17.35 -16.81 -12.94
N VAL A 67 -17.95 -17.44 -11.91
CA VAL A 67 -17.37 -17.37 -10.55
C VAL A 67 -16.61 -18.65 -10.25
N GLU A 68 -15.29 -18.53 -10.20
CA GLU A 68 -14.33 -19.63 -9.98
C GLU A 68 -13.24 -19.19 -8.99
N VAL A 69 -13.48 -19.45 -7.70
CA VAL A 69 -12.52 -19.15 -6.62
C VAL A 69 -11.34 -20.15 -6.72
N PRO A 70 -10.09 -19.73 -6.60
CA PRO A 70 -9.58 -18.39 -6.18
C PRO A 70 -9.29 -17.42 -7.33
N TYR A 71 -9.54 -17.77 -8.58
CA TYR A 71 -9.22 -16.92 -9.73
C TYR A 71 -10.12 -15.70 -9.83
N THR A 72 -11.36 -15.84 -9.38
CA THR A 72 -12.31 -14.72 -9.27
C THR A 72 -12.67 -14.45 -7.82
N THR A 73 -13.34 -13.31 -7.59
CA THR A 73 -14.09 -13.08 -6.35
C THR A 73 -15.14 -14.18 -6.19
N ASP A 74 -15.61 -14.40 -4.96
CA ASP A 74 -16.69 -15.33 -4.64
C ASP A 74 -18.10 -14.80 -5.04
N PHE A 75 -18.15 -13.60 -5.59
CA PHE A 75 -19.34 -12.93 -6.12
C PHE A 75 -19.06 -12.32 -7.50
N ALA A 76 -20.14 -12.01 -8.23
CA ALA A 76 -20.06 -11.28 -9.49
C ALA A 76 -21.12 -10.17 -9.55
N ILE A 77 -21.02 -9.31 -10.57
CA ILE A 77 -21.96 -8.23 -10.81
C ILE A 77 -22.78 -8.53 -12.05
N MET A 78 -24.09 -8.48 -11.90
CA MET A 78 -25.05 -8.45 -13.02
C MET A 78 -25.37 -6.99 -13.32
N PHE A 79 -24.87 -6.49 -14.43
CA PHE A 79 -25.14 -5.13 -14.87
C PHE A 79 -26.46 -5.06 -15.65
N LEU A 80 -27.35 -4.20 -15.20
CA LEU A 80 -28.63 -3.92 -15.82
C LEU A 80 -28.50 -2.57 -16.55
N PRO A 81 -28.56 -2.54 -17.92
CA PRO A 81 -28.11 -1.37 -18.69
C PRO A 81 -29.07 -0.17 -18.64
N PHE A 82 -30.25 -0.31 -18.01
CA PHE A 82 -31.24 0.75 -17.87
C PHE A 82 -31.58 1.00 -16.41
N GLU A 83 -31.60 2.25 -15.98
CA GLU A 83 -31.98 2.62 -14.61
C GLU A 83 -33.39 2.16 -14.24
N GLY A 84 -34.35 2.23 -15.18
CA GLY A 84 -35.71 1.72 -14.96
C GLY A 84 -35.74 0.23 -14.67
N LEU A 85 -34.98 -0.57 -15.42
CA LEU A 85 -34.87 -2.02 -15.15
C LEU A 85 -34.21 -2.31 -13.79
N TYR A 86 -33.17 -1.56 -13.45
CA TYR A 86 -32.53 -1.65 -12.14
C TYR A 86 -33.50 -1.27 -11.01
N ALA A 87 -34.25 -0.19 -11.18
CA ALA A 87 -35.24 0.24 -10.20
C ALA A 87 -36.36 -0.82 -9.99
N GLU A 88 -36.86 -1.44 -11.05
CA GLU A 88 -37.82 -2.54 -10.96
C GLU A 88 -37.26 -3.74 -10.16
N ALA A 89 -36.00 -4.10 -10.44
CA ALA A 89 -35.35 -5.20 -9.74
C ALA A 89 -35.16 -4.89 -8.23
N VAL A 90 -34.76 -3.67 -7.88
CA VAL A 90 -34.56 -3.23 -6.49
C VAL A 90 -35.89 -3.10 -5.74
N ASN A 91 -36.95 -2.60 -6.39
CA ASN A 91 -38.25 -2.45 -5.80
C ASN A 91 -39.01 -3.80 -5.61
N THR A 92 -38.50 -4.85 -6.26
CA THR A 92 -39.09 -6.19 -6.07
C THR A 92 -38.66 -6.78 -4.74
N ASN A 93 -39.64 -6.99 -3.85
CA ASN A 93 -39.40 -7.46 -2.49
C ASN A 93 -38.59 -8.78 -2.44
N GLY A 94 -37.46 -8.75 -1.74
CA GLY A 94 -36.63 -9.93 -1.47
C GLY A 94 -35.83 -10.44 -2.69
N LEU A 95 -35.90 -9.78 -3.87
CA LEU A 95 -35.18 -10.24 -5.04
C LEU A 95 -33.66 -10.02 -4.88
N VAL A 96 -33.26 -8.83 -4.47
CA VAL A 96 -31.83 -8.50 -4.32
C VAL A 96 -31.16 -9.40 -3.30
N GLU A 97 -31.80 -9.56 -2.14
CA GLU A 97 -31.30 -10.43 -1.07
C GLU A 97 -31.23 -11.89 -1.51
N PHE A 98 -32.21 -12.35 -2.29
CA PHE A 98 -32.20 -13.68 -2.88
C PHE A 98 -31.03 -13.88 -3.83
N LEU A 99 -30.79 -12.94 -4.75
CA LEU A 99 -29.69 -13.03 -5.72
C LEU A 99 -28.32 -13.03 -5.03
N GLN A 100 -28.17 -12.23 -3.99
CA GLN A 100 -26.95 -12.15 -3.20
C GLN A 100 -26.72 -13.44 -2.39
N ARG A 101 -27.73 -13.91 -1.69
CA ARG A 101 -27.60 -15.08 -0.81
C ARG A 101 -27.44 -16.39 -1.57
N GLU A 102 -28.24 -16.62 -2.61
CA GLU A 102 -28.28 -17.91 -3.31
C GLU A 102 -27.24 -18.01 -4.42
N TYR A 103 -26.95 -16.88 -5.09
CA TYR A 103 -26.06 -16.91 -6.25
C TYR A 103 -24.80 -16.04 -6.07
N HIS A 104 -24.68 -15.29 -4.98
CA HIS A 104 -23.60 -14.32 -4.77
C HIS A 104 -23.52 -13.30 -5.91
N ILE A 105 -24.67 -12.87 -6.43
CA ILE A 105 -24.75 -11.90 -7.50
C ILE A 105 -25.28 -10.58 -6.96
N ASN A 106 -24.52 -9.52 -7.18
CA ASN A 106 -24.92 -8.13 -6.93
C ASN A 106 -25.44 -7.54 -8.22
N ILE A 107 -26.59 -6.86 -8.18
CA ILE A 107 -27.10 -6.11 -9.34
C ILE A 107 -26.59 -4.67 -9.30
N ALA A 108 -26.33 -4.10 -10.46
CA ALA A 108 -25.97 -2.70 -10.60
C ALA A 108 -26.62 -2.08 -11.86
N GLY A 109 -27.20 -0.91 -11.70
CA GLY A 109 -27.62 -0.04 -12.81
C GLY A 109 -26.48 0.87 -13.25
N PRO A 110 -26.65 1.70 -14.27
CA PRO A 110 -25.63 2.60 -14.79
C PRO A 110 -25.02 3.51 -13.71
N SER A 111 -25.82 4.17 -12.91
CA SER A 111 -25.38 5.09 -11.85
C SER A 111 -24.65 4.36 -10.72
N THR A 112 -25.20 3.22 -10.29
CA THR A 112 -24.57 2.41 -9.23
C THR A 112 -23.29 1.74 -9.69
N MET A 113 -23.19 1.34 -10.96
CA MET A 113 -21.97 0.80 -11.55
C MET A 113 -20.86 1.86 -11.58
N ALA A 114 -21.19 3.10 -12.00
CA ALA A 114 -20.23 4.19 -11.99
C ALA A 114 -19.71 4.50 -10.58
N ALA A 115 -20.59 4.53 -9.58
CA ALA A 115 -20.21 4.73 -8.18
C ALA A 115 -19.33 3.58 -7.65
N LEU A 116 -19.67 2.34 -7.99
CA LEU A 116 -18.90 1.15 -7.60
C LEU A 116 -17.48 1.20 -8.20
N LEU A 117 -17.35 1.45 -9.50
CA LEU A 117 -16.05 1.52 -10.16
C LEU A 117 -15.19 2.65 -9.61
N ASN A 118 -15.77 3.82 -9.32
CA ASN A 118 -15.07 4.91 -8.64
C ASN A 118 -14.58 4.49 -7.23
N SER A 119 -15.42 3.80 -6.47
CA SER A 119 -15.05 3.32 -5.12
C SER A 119 -13.90 2.32 -5.18
N ILE A 120 -13.95 1.38 -6.12
CA ILE A 120 -12.86 0.40 -6.36
C ILE A 120 -11.58 1.14 -6.77
N GLN A 121 -11.66 2.12 -7.67
CA GLN A 121 -10.51 2.92 -8.10
C GLN A 121 -9.86 3.68 -6.93
N MET A 122 -10.67 4.28 -6.06
CA MET A 122 -10.17 4.96 -4.86
C MET A 122 -9.50 3.98 -3.88
N GLY A 123 -10.10 2.80 -3.69
CA GLY A 123 -9.50 1.72 -2.91
C GLY A 123 -8.13 1.32 -3.42
N PHE A 124 -7.97 1.15 -4.72
CA PHE A 124 -6.67 0.81 -5.34
C PHE A 124 -5.64 1.92 -5.19
N LYS A 125 -6.04 3.20 -5.32
CA LYS A 125 -5.14 4.33 -5.05
C LYS A 125 -4.64 4.32 -3.61
N THR A 126 -5.53 4.06 -2.65
CA THR A 126 -5.18 3.99 -1.23
C THR A 126 -4.20 2.85 -0.94
N LEU A 127 -4.46 1.66 -1.49
CA LEU A 127 -3.55 0.51 -1.36
C LEU A 127 -2.16 0.79 -1.97
N ALA A 128 -2.12 1.46 -3.12
CA ALA A 128 -0.85 1.85 -3.76
C ALA A 128 -0.05 2.84 -2.89
N ILE A 129 -0.72 3.81 -2.26
CA ILE A 129 -0.10 4.76 -1.33
C ILE A 129 0.44 4.04 -0.09
N GLN A 130 -0.35 3.14 0.51
CA GLN A 130 0.09 2.35 1.66
C GLN A 130 1.34 1.51 1.37
N LYS A 131 1.37 0.84 0.21
CA LYS A 131 2.53 0.06 -0.21
C LYS A 131 3.78 0.93 -0.36
N ARG A 132 3.66 2.09 -1.01
CA ARG A 132 4.77 3.05 -1.14
C ARG A 132 5.24 3.58 0.21
N SER A 133 4.32 3.89 1.13
CA SER A 133 4.66 4.32 2.48
C SER A 133 5.49 3.26 3.22
N GLN A 134 5.13 1.99 3.12
CA GLN A 134 5.89 0.89 3.72
C GLN A 134 7.31 0.79 3.15
N GLU A 135 7.48 0.99 1.84
CA GLU A 135 8.81 1.03 1.20
C GLU A 135 9.65 2.19 1.73
N VAL A 136 9.06 3.38 1.88
CA VAL A 136 9.74 4.56 2.45
C VAL A 136 10.18 4.28 3.90
N TRP A 137 9.33 3.69 4.73
CA TRP A 137 9.70 3.33 6.10
C TRP A 137 10.86 2.33 6.18
N LYS A 138 10.92 1.35 5.26
CA LYS A 138 12.06 0.43 5.16
C LYS A 138 13.36 1.16 4.83
N ILE A 139 13.32 2.08 3.86
CA ILE A 139 14.48 2.89 3.47
C ILE A 139 14.93 3.76 4.64
N LEU A 140 14.01 4.45 5.32
CA LEU A 140 14.33 5.27 6.50
C LEU A 140 14.94 4.44 7.62
N GLY A 141 14.46 3.23 7.86
CA GLY A 141 15.06 2.30 8.81
C GLY A 141 16.49 1.91 8.47
N ALA A 142 16.77 1.64 7.19
CA ALA A 142 18.12 1.35 6.72
C ALA A 142 19.05 2.57 6.87
N VAL A 143 18.57 3.75 6.49
CA VAL A 143 19.33 5.02 6.64
C VAL A 143 19.65 5.27 8.12
N LYS A 144 18.69 5.10 9.03
CA LYS A 144 18.94 5.24 10.47
C LYS A 144 20.06 4.30 10.93
N THR A 145 20.03 3.04 10.50
CA THR A 145 21.06 2.05 10.87
C THR A 145 22.45 2.48 10.38
N GLU A 146 22.55 3.07 9.20
CA GLU A 146 23.83 3.59 8.69
C GLU A 146 24.30 4.83 9.46
N PHE A 147 23.39 5.70 9.88
CA PHE A 147 23.74 6.83 10.75
C PHE A 147 24.26 6.36 12.11
N ASP A 148 23.65 5.36 12.75
CA ASP A 148 24.11 4.78 14.03
C ASP A 148 25.52 4.17 13.89
N LYS A 149 25.83 3.56 12.75
CA LYS A 149 27.20 3.07 12.47
C LYS A 149 28.20 4.21 12.28
N PHE A 150 27.79 5.25 11.55
CA PHE A 150 28.63 6.43 11.28
C PHE A 150 28.97 7.16 12.59
N GLU A 151 28.00 7.34 13.49
CA GLU A 151 28.20 7.94 14.82
C GLU A 151 29.28 7.18 15.61
N LYS A 152 29.20 5.85 15.67
CA LYS A 152 30.21 5.01 16.34
C LYS A 152 31.62 5.16 15.75
N VAL A 153 31.71 5.31 14.43
CA VAL A 153 33.01 5.53 13.76
C VAL A 153 33.57 6.90 14.12
N ILE A 154 32.76 7.94 14.16
CA ILE A 154 33.17 9.27 14.59
C ILE A 154 33.63 9.28 16.05
N GLU A 155 32.89 8.66 16.97
CA GLU A 155 33.28 8.54 18.38
C GLU A 155 34.62 7.81 18.53
N ALA A 156 34.84 6.73 17.80
CA ALA A 156 36.12 6.01 17.78
C ALA A 156 37.26 6.88 17.23
N ALA A 157 37.02 7.64 16.19
CA ALA A 157 38.01 8.58 15.63
C ALA A 157 38.33 9.68 16.63
N GLN A 158 37.35 10.25 17.30
CA GLN A 158 37.54 11.26 18.33
C GLN A 158 38.35 10.75 19.50
N THR A 159 38.08 9.53 19.92
CA THR A 159 38.85 8.85 20.99
C THR A 159 40.33 8.70 20.59
N ARG A 160 40.61 8.26 19.37
CA ARG A 160 41.98 8.13 18.84
C ARG A 160 42.71 9.47 18.76
N ILE A 161 42.04 10.54 18.31
CA ILE A 161 42.60 11.90 18.26
C ILE A 161 42.94 12.37 19.68
N ASN A 162 42.06 12.18 20.65
CA ASN A 162 42.32 12.55 22.03
C ASN A 162 43.48 11.77 22.65
N GLN A 163 43.65 10.50 22.28
CA GLN A 163 44.75 9.66 22.70
C GLN A 163 46.08 10.12 22.09
N ALA A 164 46.09 10.43 20.80
CA ALA A 164 47.26 11.01 20.13
C ALA A 164 47.66 12.36 20.72
N ASN A 165 46.75 13.24 21.04
CA ASN A 165 47.01 14.50 21.70
C ASN A 165 47.66 14.30 23.09
N LYS A 166 47.19 13.35 23.91
CA LYS A 166 47.81 13.03 25.21
C LYS A 166 49.24 12.50 25.06
N GLU A 167 49.49 11.67 24.04
CA GLU A 167 50.84 11.16 23.73
C GLU A 167 51.78 12.29 23.32
N LEU A 168 51.33 13.22 22.46
CA LEU A 168 52.07 14.42 22.06
C LEU A 168 52.40 15.30 23.28
N ASP A 169 51.45 15.58 24.16
CA ASP A 169 51.63 16.37 25.36
C ASP A 169 52.67 15.70 26.30
N THR A 170 52.67 14.38 26.39
CA THR A 170 53.67 13.64 27.17
C THR A 170 55.07 13.73 26.56
N LEU A 171 55.18 13.59 25.26
CA LEU A 171 56.46 13.70 24.54
C LEU A 171 57.05 15.11 24.63
N VAL A 172 56.24 16.13 24.34
CA VAL A 172 56.68 17.55 24.38
C VAL A 172 56.94 17.98 25.84
N GLY A 173 56.05 17.68 26.76
CA GLY A 173 56.20 18.13 28.13
C GLY A 173 57.31 17.45 28.91
N THR A 174 57.45 16.13 28.79
CA THR A 174 58.42 15.34 29.59
C THR A 174 59.80 15.30 28.97
N ARG A 175 59.89 15.03 27.68
CA ARG A 175 61.19 14.94 26.97
C ARG A 175 61.83 16.31 26.77
N THR A 176 61.08 17.31 26.44
CA THR A 176 61.59 18.69 26.27
C THR A 176 62.16 19.22 27.60
N ARG A 177 61.48 18.95 28.72
CA ARG A 177 61.96 19.31 30.06
C ARG A 177 63.23 18.49 30.46
N ALA A 178 63.31 17.24 30.07
CA ALA A 178 64.52 16.43 30.31
C ALA A 178 65.73 16.92 29.49
N ILE A 179 65.55 17.24 28.25
CA ILE A 179 66.58 17.84 27.36
C ILE A 179 67.04 19.20 27.90
N GLN A 180 66.10 20.08 28.26
CA GLN A 180 66.43 21.37 28.87
C GLN A 180 67.23 21.25 30.15
N ARG A 181 66.93 20.24 30.99
CA ARG A 181 67.66 19.96 32.20
C ARG A 181 69.07 19.48 31.93
N GLN A 182 69.27 18.63 30.91
CA GLN A 182 70.61 18.18 30.51
C GLN A 182 71.44 19.30 29.89
N LEU A 183 70.84 20.15 29.03
CA LEU A 183 71.50 21.32 28.47
C LEU A 183 71.97 22.28 29.53
N ARG A 184 71.14 22.60 30.54
CA ARG A 184 71.55 23.45 31.68
C ARG A 184 72.65 22.84 32.53
N SER A 185 72.74 21.49 32.65
CA SER A 185 73.85 20.85 33.37
C SER A 185 75.16 20.92 32.57
N VAL A 186 75.10 20.92 31.27
CA VAL A 186 76.31 21.12 30.41
C VAL A 186 76.76 22.57 30.43
N GLU A 187 75.85 23.56 30.33
CA GLU A 187 76.21 24.97 30.46
C GLU A 187 76.88 25.28 31.83
N ALA A 188 76.36 24.71 32.93
CA ALA A 188 76.93 24.86 34.26
C ALA A 188 78.29 24.22 34.43
N LEU A 189 78.68 23.16 33.64
CA LEU A 189 79.95 22.60 33.61
C LEU A 189 80.95 23.45 32.81
N THR A 190 80.53 24.08 31.72
CA THR A 190 81.31 24.97 30.90
C THR A 190 81.72 26.27 31.64
N ASP A 191 80.72 26.84 32.38
CA ASP A 191 80.94 28.01 33.22
C ASP A 191 81.84 27.72 34.45
N SER A 192 82.00 26.45 34.88
CA SER A 192 82.94 26.07 35.93
C SER A 192 84.33 25.84 35.46
N GLU A 193 84.53 25.42 34.21
CA GLU A 193 85.90 25.29 33.56
C GLU A 193 86.48 26.62 33.23
N ASP A 194 85.72 27.61 32.75
CA ASP A 194 86.17 28.93 32.46
C ASP A 194 86.61 29.75 33.73
N ILE A 195 86.22 29.29 34.93
CA ILE A 195 86.59 29.94 36.21
C ILE A 195 87.96 29.41 36.73
N GLU A 196 88.36 28.17 36.35
CA GLU A 196 89.65 27.61 36.76
C GLU A 196 90.84 28.10 35.88
N GLU A 197 90.58 28.46 34.59
CA GLU A 197 91.68 29.02 33.71
C GLU A 197 92.01 30.47 33.99
N VAL A 198 91.34 31.18 34.85
CA VAL A 198 91.64 32.60 35.17
C VAL A 198 92.42 32.77 36.52
N LYS A 199 92.96 31.68 37.11
CA LYS A 199 93.72 31.67 38.38
C LYS A 199 95.10 31.11 38.29
N GLU A 200 95.78 31.21 37.17
CA GLU A 200 97.26 31.10 37.04
C GLU A 200 97.92 32.41 36.74
#